data_2e24fe054eb5a41e6df5a0019a1f6a1b
#
_entry.id   2e24fe054eb5a41e6df5a0019a1f6a1b
#
_cell.length_a   1.000
_cell.length_b   1.000
_cell.length_c   1.000
_cell.angle_alpha   90.00
_cell.angle_beta   90.00
_cell.angle_gamma   90.00
#
_symmetry.space_group_name_H-M   'P 1'
#
loop_
_entity.id
_entity.type
_entity.pdbx_description
1 polymer ?
#
loop_
_entity_poly.entity_id
_entity_poly.type
_entity_poly.pdbx_seq_one_letter_code
_entity_poly.pdbx_strand_id
1 'polypeptide(L)'
;EFTFNGMTYDVTGGFAVPREDIFRVGNAATGELTGGVYMIRSNSNPNYALTVEESATAEGGYNLVMSKITGANSQKFLVVKDEASSTYCFMSLAYIDANGDDASHKWLINSYNHGWGTNAFTDNVQVTSDSVNGTKNWTVTETSAGVYTIAIARTDYTFYMTSENNSNVGTALWSNAGTQTFNFVSPYTQILADGAYTIAASDNTAAMLSAKDASVKDDTPITLADASEGSEQLFYINCIDSSKGLYKIKNANSQRFVYTKGSISIGTAVMQAQGTDNIDQTW
;
A
#
# COMPACT_ATOMS: atom_id res chain seq x y z
N GLU A 1 -23.82 -3.67 15.84
CA GLU A 1 -23.48 -4.16 14.48
C GLU A 1 -23.45 -3.00 13.50
N PHE A 2 -22.45 -2.93 12.68
CA PHE A 2 -22.47 -2.07 11.50
C PHE A 2 -22.08 -2.87 10.26
N THR A 3 -22.64 -2.50 9.11
CA THR A 3 -22.35 -3.15 7.84
C THR A 3 -21.46 -2.24 6.99
N PHE A 4 -20.31 -2.77 6.57
CA PHE A 4 -19.40 -2.08 5.69
C PHE A 4 -19.06 -3.00 4.50
N ASN A 5 -19.26 -2.51 3.29
CA ASN A 5 -19.08 -3.28 2.05
C ASN A 5 -19.74 -4.67 2.06
N GLY A 6 -20.97 -4.78 2.58
CA GLY A 6 -21.73 -6.02 2.60
C GLY A 6 -21.31 -7.04 3.67
N MET A 7 -20.38 -6.68 4.57
CA MET A 7 -20.03 -7.48 5.75
C MET A 7 -20.54 -6.80 7.01
N THR A 8 -21.19 -7.58 7.88
CA THR A 8 -21.68 -7.11 9.18
C THR A 8 -20.61 -7.37 10.25
N TYR A 9 -20.31 -6.35 11.02
CA TYR A 9 -19.35 -6.39 12.12
C TYR A 9 -20.09 -6.27 13.43
N ASP A 10 -19.83 -7.19 14.36
CA ASP A 10 -20.33 -7.10 15.74
C ASP A 10 -19.36 -6.24 16.55
N VAL A 11 -19.87 -5.13 17.06
CA VAL A 11 -19.10 -4.15 17.85
C VAL A 11 -19.34 -4.25 19.35
N THR A 12 -20.02 -5.29 19.82
CA THR A 12 -20.39 -5.45 21.24
C THR A 12 -19.23 -5.84 22.15
N GLY A 13 -17.99 -5.88 21.66
CA GLY A 13 -16.80 -6.28 22.45
C GLY A 13 -15.58 -5.38 22.28
N GLY A 14 -15.73 -4.20 21.71
CA GLY A 14 -14.59 -3.36 21.30
C GLY A 14 -14.00 -3.80 19.97
N PHE A 15 -13.47 -2.87 19.19
CA PHE A 15 -12.86 -3.15 17.88
C PHE A 15 -11.59 -3.98 18.03
N ALA A 16 -11.72 -5.29 18.02
CA ALA A 16 -10.65 -6.19 17.66
C ALA A 16 -11.01 -6.80 16.29
N VAL A 17 -10.98 -5.99 15.23
CA VAL A 17 -11.04 -6.55 13.89
C VAL A 17 -9.69 -7.24 13.66
N PRO A 18 -9.65 -8.54 13.34
CA PRO A 18 -8.41 -9.20 12.95
C PRO A 18 -7.75 -8.39 11.83
N ARG A 19 -6.44 -8.22 11.90
CA ARG A 19 -5.67 -7.42 10.92
C ARG A 19 -5.93 -7.83 9.47
N GLU A 20 -6.22 -9.09 9.26
CA GLU A 20 -6.59 -9.72 7.99
C GLU A 20 -7.91 -9.21 7.42
N ASP A 21 -8.87 -8.81 8.26
CA ASP A 21 -10.18 -8.33 7.84
C ASP A 21 -10.19 -6.81 7.52
N ILE A 22 -9.21 -6.07 8.04
CA ILE A 22 -9.04 -4.64 7.76
C ILE A 22 -8.32 -4.43 6.42
N PHE A 23 -7.48 -5.39 6.02
CA PHE A 23 -6.66 -5.24 4.84
C PHE A 23 -7.46 -5.57 3.57
N ARG A 24 -8.06 -4.54 3.00
CA ARG A 24 -8.73 -4.64 1.70
C ARG A 24 -7.83 -4.08 0.62
N VAL A 25 -7.70 -4.85 -0.43
CA VAL A 25 -7.02 -4.42 -1.64
C VAL A 25 -7.88 -3.37 -2.32
N GLY A 26 -7.29 -2.24 -2.68
CA GLY A 26 -7.96 -1.18 -3.43
C GLY A 26 -8.34 -1.59 -4.84
N ASN A 27 -8.87 -0.66 -5.59
CA ASN A 27 -9.22 -0.90 -6.99
C ASN A 27 -7.97 -1.29 -7.80
N ALA A 28 -8.14 -2.21 -8.72
CA ALA A 28 -7.10 -2.53 -9.68
C ALA A 28 -6.84 -1.32 -10.58
N ALA A 29 -5.57 -1.04 -10.87
CA ALA A 29 -5.19 -0.11 -11.91
C ALA A 29 -5.76 -0.59 -13.25
N THR A 30 -6.12 0.33 -14.12
CA THR A 30 -6.57 0.06 -15.49
C THR A 30 -5.91 1.06 -16.43
N GLY A 31 -5.70 0.65 -17.68
CA GLY A 31 -4.97 1.44 -18.65
C GLY A 31 -3.45 1.39 -18.46
N GLU A 32 -2.76 2.43 -18.89
CA GLU A 32 -1.32 2.54 -18.67
C GLU A 32 -1.01 2.63 -17.17
N LEU A 33 -0.10 1.78 -16.68
CA LEU A 33 0.29 1.77 -15.29
C LEU A 33 1.04 3.06 -14.94
N THR A 34 0.55 3.77 -13.93
CA THR A 34 1.20 4.99 -13.41
C THR A 34 2.16 4.65 -12.27
N GLY A 35 3.11 5.54 -12.00
CA GLY A 35 3.97 5.44 -10.81
C GLY A 35 3.14 5.47 -9.52
N GLY A 36 3.58 4.73 -8.50
CA GLY A 36 2.89 4.64 -7.22
C GLY A 36 3.19 3.36 -6.45
N VAL A 37 2.57 3.22 -5.28
CA VAL A 37 2.70 2.00 -4.48
C VAL A 37 1.59 1.03 -4.83
N TYR A 38 1.99 -0.20 -5.16
CA TYR A 38 1.07 -1.27 -5.54
C TYR A 38 1.40 -2.59 -4.83
N MET A 39 0.37 -3.39 -4.65
CA MET A 39 0.49 -4.83 -4.51
C MET A 39 0.30 -5.46 -5.89
N ILE A 40 1.14 -6.43 -6.22
CA ILE A 40 1.09 -7.16 -7.48
C ILE A 40 0.42 -8.50 -7.20
N ARG A 41 -0.86 -8.58 -7.52
CA ARG A 41 -1.74 -9.70 -7.20
C ARG A 41 -1.79 -10.68 -8.36
N SER A 42 -1.84 -11.98 -8.07
CA SER A 42 -2.10 -12.99 -9.11
C SER A 42 -3.51 -12.80 -9.68
N ASN A 43 -3.61 -12.78 -11.01
CA ASN A 43 -4.91 -12.72 -11.67
C ASN A 43 -5.66 -14.07 -11.57
N SER A 44 -4.95 -15.19 -11.61
CA SER A 44 -5.53 -16.53 -11.49
C SER A 44 -5.92 -16.90 -10.04
N ASN A 45 -5.26 -16.30 -9.05
CA ASN A 45 -5.56 -16.49 -7.64
C ASN A 45 -5.55 -15.16 -6.88
N PRO A 46 -6.66 -14.42 -6.86
CA PRO A 46 -6.72 -13.06 -6.34
C PRO A 46 -6.48 -12.92 -4.83
N ASN A 47 -6.38 -14.02 -4.09
CA ASN A 47 -6.02 -14.01 -2.66
C ASN A 47 -4.49 -14.04 -2.43
N TYR A 48 -3.68 -14.10 -3.49
CA TYR A 48 -2.23 -14.15 -3.43
C TYR A 48 -1.60 -12.94 -4.10
N ALA A 49 -0.55 -12.43 -3.49
CA ALA A 49 0.25 -11.32 -4.01
C ALA A 49 1.74 -11.68 -3.99
N LEU A 50 2.47 -11.01 -4.87
CA LEU A 50 3.92 -11.05 -4.90
C LEU A 50 4.47 -10.64 -3.54
N THR A 51 5.35 -11.45 -2.98
CA THR A 51 5.87 -11.31 -1.61
C THR A 51 7.36 -11.54 -1.60
N VAL A 52 8.09 -10.65 -0.95
CA VAL A 52 9.53 -10.84 -0.70
C VAL A 52 9.71 -11.73 0.52
N GLU A 53 10.48 -12.80 0.39
CA GLU A 53 10.84 -13.66 1.51
C GLU A 53 11.88 -13.02 2.42
N GLU A 54 11.90 -13.40 3.69
CA GLU A 54 12.87 -12.88 4.68
C GLU A 54 14.25 -13.50 4.54
N SER A 55 14.34 -14.68 3.92
CA SER A 55 15.60 -15.41 3.77
C SER A 55 16.37 -14.95 2.54
N ALA A 56 17.63 -14.56 2.73
CA ALA A 56 18.50 -14.19 1.64
C ALA A 56 18.79 -15.38 0.71
N THR A 57 18.89 -15.12 -0.59
CA THR A 57 19.35 -16.09 -1.60
C THR A 57 20.88 -16.18 -1.61
N ALA A 58 21.41 -17.23 -2.25
CA ALA A 58 22.84 -17.41 -2.41
C ALA A 58 23.52 -16.26 -3.19
N GLU A 59 22.74 -15.57 -4.04
CA GLU A 59 23.19 -14.45 -4.86
C GLU A 59 23.15 -13.09 -4.11
N GLY A 60 22.77 -13.10 -2.83
CA GLY A 60 22.70 -11.88 -2.00
C GLY A 60 21.45 -11.06 -2.25
N GLY A 61 20.39 -11.67 -2.78
CA GLY A 61 19.06 -11.08 -2.90
C GLY A 61 18.06 -11.75 -1.96
N TYR A 62 16.78 -11.43 -2.15
CA TYR A 62 15.66 -12.07 -1.45
C TYR A 62 14.68 -12.61 -2.48
N ASN A 63 14.30 -13.85 -2.31
CA ASN A 63 13.45 -14.55 -3.26
C ASN A 63 12.04 -13.91 -3.29
N LEU A 64 11.38 -14.00 -4.45
CA LEU A 64 10.00 -13.62 -4.63
C LEU A 64 9.11 -14.85 -4.73
N VAL A 65 8.03 -14.84 -3.98
CA VAL A 65 7.00 -15.88 -3.97
C VAL A 65 5.61 -15.28 -4.08
N MET A 66 4.65 -16.10 -4.43
CA MET A 66 3.23 -15.76 -4.27
C MET A 66 2.75 -16.26 -2.92
N SER A 67 2.29 -15.37 -2.06
CA SER A 67 1.72 -15.73 -0.76
C SER A 67 0.39 -15.04 -0.50
N LYS A 68 -0.37 -15.54 0.49
CA LYS A 68 -1.63 -14.92 0.89
C LYS A 68 -1.44 -13.45 1.21
N ILE A 69 -2.41 -12.64 0.82
CA ILE A 69 -2.40 -11.20 1.08
C ILE A 69 -2.50 -10.95 2.58
N THR A 70 -1.51 -10.25 3.13
CA THR A 70 -1.43 -9.84 4.53
C THR A 70 -1.32 -8.32 4.70
N GLY A 71 -0.98 -7.61 3.61
CA GLY A 71 -0.73 -6.18 3.64
C GLY A 71 0.60 -5.75 4.23
N ALA A 72 1.48 -6.70 4.50
CA ALA A 72 2.84 -6.40 4.96
C ALA A 72 3.64 -5.60 3.92
N ASN A 73 4.67 -4.88 4.34
CA ASN A 73 5.55 -4.14 3.43
C ASN A 73 6.29 -5.06 2.44
N SER A 74 6.49 -6.34 2.79
CA SER A 74 7.02 -7.36 1.88
C SER A 74 6.13 -7.64 0.66
N GLN A 75 4.87 -7.18 0.67
CA GLN A 75 3.93 -7.31 -0.44
C GLN A 75 3.69 -5.98 -1.19
N LYS A 76 4.38 -4.92 -0.81
CA LYS A 76 4.20 -3.58 -1.38
C LYS A 76 5.43 -3.19 -2.19
N PHE A 77 5.19 -2.67 -3.37
CA PHE A 77 6.23 -2.25 -4.29
C PHE A 77 5.97 -0.82 -4.76
N LEU A 78 6.99 0.03 -4.65
CA LEU A 78 7.00 1.32 -5.34
C LEU A 78 7.31 1.05 -6.81
N VAL A 79 6.36 1.37 -7.66
CA VAL A 79 6.47 1.27 -9.12
C VAL A 79 6.94 2.62 -9.65
N VAL A 80 8.05 2.61 -10.37
CA VAL A 80 8.62 3.80 -11.01
C VAL A 80 8.67 3.56 -12.51
N LYS A 81 8.03 4.42 -13.29
CA LYS A 81 8.10 4.41 -14.74
C LYS A 81 9.28 5.25 -15.21
N ASP A 82 10.10 4.69 -16.07
CA ASP A 82 11.08 5.43 -16.86
C ASP A 82 10.42 5.89 -18.17
N GLU A 83 10.12 7.18 -18.26
CA GLU A 83 9.44 7.76 -19.41
C GLU A 83 10.29 7.70 -20.69
N ALA A 84 11.62 7.65 -20.58
CA ALA A 84 12.51 7.62 -21.75
C ALA A 84 12.51 6.24 -22.43
N SER A 85 12.45 5.16 -21.63
CA SER A 85 12.45 3.78 -22.13
C SER A 85 11.07 3.15 -22.14
N SER A 86 10.08 3.78 -21.53
CA SER A 86 8.73 3.22 -21.29
C SER A 86 8.77 1.89 -20.51
N THR A 87 9.77 1.73 -19.64
CA THR A 87 9.93 0.57 -18.77
C THR A 87 9.65 0.92 -17.32
N TYR A 88 9.53 -0.09 -16.49
CA TYR A 88 9.18 0.03 -15.09
C TYR A 88 10.22 -0.63 -14.19
N CYS A 89 10.52 0.03 -13.09
CA CYS A 89 11.26 -0.56 -11.97
C CYS A 89 10.29 -0.78 -10.80
N PHE A 90 10.49 -1.86 -10.07
CA PHE A 90 9.71 -2.21 -8.89
C PHE A 90 10.61 -2.27 -7.68
N MET A 91 10.41 -1.41 -6.70
CA MET A 91 11.22 -1.31 -5.49
C MET A 91 10.44 -1.85 -4.30
N SER A 92 11.00 -2.80 -3.56
CA SER A 92 10.33 -3.37 -2.39
C SER A 92 10.30 -2.38 -1.22
N LEU A 93 9.13 -2.09 -0.67
CA LEU A 93 8.98 -1.25 0.52
C LEU A 93 9.54 -1.91 1.79
N ALA A 94 9.63 -3.23 1.87
CA ALA A 94 10.23 -3.91 3.02
C ALA A 94 11.70 -3.52 3.25
N TYR A 95 12.40 -3.12 2.19
CA TYR A 95 13.82 -2.79 2.25
C TYR A 95 14.12 -1.32 2.10
N ILE A 96 13.25 -0.55 1.44
CA ILE A 96 13.36 0.91 1.41
C ILE A 96 13.27 1.46 2.83
N ASP A 97 12.26 1.02 3.61
CA ASP A 97 12.06 1.49 4.98
C ASP A 97 13.17 1.07 5.95
N ALA A 98 13.82 -0.09 5.72
CA ALA A 98 14.85 -0.62 6.60
C ALA A 98 16.22 0.03 6.39
N ASN A 99 16.52 0.51 5.19
CA ASN A 99 17.85 0.98 4.80
C ASN A 99 17.88 2.48 4.46
N GLY A 100 16.76 3.16 4.59
CA GLY A 100 16.62 4.57 4.24
C GLY A 100 16.71 4.83 2.74
N ASP A 101 16.74 6.11 2.41
CA ASP A 101 16.69 6.63 1.03
C ASP A 101 18.07 6.58 0.34
N ASP A 102 18.97 5.70 0.80
CA ASP A 102 20.30 5.56 0.22
C ASP A 102 20.20 4.95 -1.18
N ALA A 103 20.48 5.78 -2.18
CA ALA A 103 20.45 5.42 -3.60
C ALA A 103 21.38 4.23 -3.95
N SER A 104 22.31 3.87 -3.06
CA SER A 104 23.20 2.73 -3.22
C SER A 104 22.53 1.39 -2.89
N HIS A 105 21.36 1.39 -2.22
CA HIS A 105 20.65 0.19 -1.76
C HIS A 105 19.25 0.07 -2.36
N LYS A 106 19.13 0.31 -3.66
CA LYS A 106 17.86 0.09 -4.37
C LYS A 106 17.56 -1.39 -4.43
N TRP A 107 16.58 -1.83 -3.66
CA TRP A 107 16.10 -3.20 -3.67
C TRP A 107 15.03 -3.37 -4.75
N LEU A 108 15.50 -3.73 -5.94
CA LEU A 108 14.73 -3.81 -7.17
C LEU A 108 14.35 -5.26 -7.50
N ILE A 109 13.16 -5.46 -8.04
CA ILE A 109 12.80 -6.75 -8.66
C ILE A 109 13.72 -6.98 -9.84
N ASN A 110 14.46 -8.06 -9.78
CA ASN A 110 15.51 -8.43 -10.72
C ASN A 110 15.28 -9.84 -11.24
N SER A 111 15.36 -10.04 -12.55
CA SER A 111 15.52 -11.34 -13.14
C SER A 111 17.00 -11.66 -13.20
N TYR A 112 17.44 -12.53 -12.30
CA TYR A 112 18.83 -12.95 -12.23
C TYR A 112 19.13 -13.98 -13.33
N ASN A 113 20.17 -13.72 -14.11
CA ASN A 113 20.45 -14.47 -15.32
C ASN A 113 21.27 -15.72 -15.03
N HIS A 114 20.64 -16.88 -14.96
CA HIS A 114 21.30 -18.18 -14.79
C HIS A 114 21.49 -18.96 -16.08
N GLY A 115 21.73 -18.29 -17.20
CA GLY A 115 22.13 -18.98 -18.42
C GLY A 115 21.06 -19.06 -19.52
N TRP A 116 21.52 -19.49 -20.66
CA TRP A 116 20.77 -19.56 -21.91
C TRP A 116 19.92 -20.81 -21.96
N GLY A 117 18.66 -20.70 -21.59
CA GLY A 117 17.70 -21.78 -21.74
C GLY A 117 16.48 -21.34 -22.52
N THR A 118 16.06 -22.12 -23.48
CA THR A 118 14.82 -21.94 -24.25
C THR A 118 13.59 -22.53 -23.53
N ASN A 119 13.76 -23.07 -22.32
CA ASN A 119 12.73 -23.82 -21.63
C ASN A 119 11.99 -22.95 -20.60
N ALA A 120 10.77 -23.34 -20.32
CA ALA A 120 9.93 -22.73 -19.31
C ALA A 120 10.66 -22.64 -17.96
N PHE A 121 10.53 -21.51 -17.27
CA PHE A 121 11.06 -21.26 -15.94
C PHE A 121 12.59 -21.29 -15.83
N THR A 122 13.25 -20.42 -16.57
CA THR A 122 14.72 -20.42 -16.70
C THR A 122 15.44 -19.53 -15.70
N ASP A 123 14.81 -18.46 -15.22
CA ASP A 123 15.45 -17.50 -14.33
C ASP A 123 14.59 -17.24 -13.08
N ASN A 124 15.26 -17.24 -11.94
CA ASN A 124 14.64 -16.83 -10.70
C ASN A 124 14.41 -15.30 -10.70
N VAL A 125 13.27 -14.87 -10.18
CA VAL A 125 12.97 -13.46 -9.92
C VAL A 125 13.15 -13.22 -8.44
N GLN A 126 13.98 -12.23 -8.10
CA GLN A 126 14.31 -11.89 -6.72
C GLN A 126 14.43 -10.38 -6.55
N VAL A 127 14.45 -9.91 -5.33
CA VAL A 127 14.74 -8.52 -4.99
C VAL A 127 16.22 -8.40 -4.67
N THR A 128 16.91 -7.48 -5.37
CA THR A 128 18.37 -7.28 -5.21
C THR A 128 18.72 -5.81 -5.13
N SER A 129 19.93 -5.51 -4.64
CA SER A 129 20.49 -4.17 -4.79
C SER A 129 20.76 -3.86 -6.27
N ASP A 130 20.93 -2.59 -6.58
CA ASP A 130 21.17 -2.13 -7.97
C ASP A 130 22.50 -2.65 -8.54
N SER A 131 23.48 -2.94 -7.69
CA SER A 131 24.79 -3.46 -8.07
C SER A 131 24.78 -4.92 -8.54
N VAL A 132 23.75 -5.70 -8.22
CA VAL A 132 23.65 -7.11 -8.64
C VAL A 132 23.29 -7.18 -10.12
N ASN A 133 24.02 -8.05 -10.86
CA ASN A 133 23.75 -8.28 -12.28
C ASN A 133 22.33 -8.83 -12.50
N GLY A 134 21.75 -8.51 -13.65
CA GLY A 134 20.44 -8.97 -14.07
C GLY A 134 19.61 -7.86 -14.70
N THR A 135 18.36 -8.17 -15.03
CA THR A 135 17.44 -7.22 -15.65
C THR A 135 16.44 -6.72 -14.60
N LYS A 136 16.41 -5.40 -14.39
CA LYS A 136 15.56 -4.71 -13.42
C LYS A 136 14.50 -3.82 -14.08
N ASN A 137 14.62 -3.59 -15.40
CA ASN A 137 13.69 -2.82 -16.18
C ASN A 137 12.70 -3.76 -16.87
N TRP A 138 11.43 -3.57 -16.58
CA TRP A 138 10.36 -4.44 -17.00
C TRP A 138 9.39 -3.71 -17.94
N THR A 139 8.93 -4.38 -18.95
CA THR A 139 7.79 -3.92 -19.75
C THR A 139 6.51 -4.41 -19.10
N VAL A 140 5.58 -3.50 -18.83
CA VAL A 140 4.26 -3.81 -18.29
C VAL A 140 3.22 -3.52 -19.36
N THR A 141 2.43 -4.51 -19.71
CA THR A 141 1.42 -4.39 -20.76
C THR A 141 0.07 -4.84 -20.25
N GLU A 142 -0.93 -3.98 -20.35
CA GLU A 142 -2.31 -4.36 -20.09
C GLU A 142 -2.82 -5.25 -21.23
N THR A 143 -3.28 -6.45 -20.90
CA THR A 143 -3.83 -7.42 -21.86
C THR A 143 -5.36 -7.41 -21.91
N SER A 144 -5.98 -7.04 -20.82
CA SER A 144 -7.41 -6.73 -20.70
C SER A 144 -7.59 -5.83 -19.48
N ALA A 145 -8.74 -5.17 -19.35
CA ALA A 145 -8.97 -4.17 -18.31
C ALA A 145 -8.51 -4.63 -16.92
N GLY A 146 -7.47 -4.00 -16.38
CA GLY A 146 -6.86 -4.29 -15.07
C GLY A 146 -6.01 -5.56 -15.01
N VAL A 147 -5.74 -6.21 -16.13
CA VAL A 147 -4.92 -7.43 -16.21
C VAL A 147 -3.65 -7.16 -17.01
N TYR A 148 -2.51 -7.39 -16.40
CA TYR A 148 -1.21 -7.04 -16.95
C TYR A 148 -0.29 -8.25 -17.06
N THR A 149 0.59 -8.19 -18.05
CA THR A 149 1.82 -8.99 -18.10
C THR A 149 3.01 -8.14 -17.68
N ILE A 150 4.00 -8.76 -17.09
CA ILE A 150 5.26 -8.14 -16.67
C ILE A 150 6.37 -8.93 -17.39
N ALA A 151 7.11 -8.28 -18.26
CA ALA A 151 8.03 -8.97 -19.18
C ALA A 151 9.38 -8.27 -19.29
N ILE A 152 10.38 -9.04 -19.71
CA ILE A 152 11.71 -8.55 -20.10
C ILE A 152 11.99 -8.98 -21.53
N ALA A 153 12.47 -8.06 -22.36
CA ALA A 153 12.98 -8.36 -23.68
C ALA A 153 14.45 -8.75 -23.58
N ARG A 154 14.83 -9.84 -24.24
CA ARG A 154 16.21 -10.26 -24.48
C ARG A 154 16.42 -10.38 -25.98
N THR A 155 17.67 -10.60 -26.43
CA THR A 155 18.07 -10.52 -27.84
C THR A 155 17.12 -11.26 -28.78
N ASP A 156 16.66 -12.45 -28.42
CA ASP A 156 15.86 -13.30 -29.31
C ASP A 156 14.47 -13.63 -28.76
N TYR A 157 14.19 -13.32 -27.49
CA TYR A 157 12.97 -13.75 -26.81
C TYR A 157 12.49 -12.72 -25.80
N THR A 158 11.16 -12.71 -25.58
CA THR A 158 10.54 -12.01 -24.46
C THR A 158 10.14 -13.03 -23.40
N PHE A 159 10.60 -12.82 -22.18
CA PHE A 159 10.27 -13.64 -21.02
C PHE A 159 9.31 -12.92 -20.13
N TYR A 160 8.30 -13.63 -19.64
CA TYR A 160 7.25 -13.13 -18.81
C TYR A 160 7.43 -13.59 -17.36
N MET A 161 7.23 -12.67 -16.42
CA MET A 161 7.14 -13.05 -15.02
C MET A 161 6.06 -14.10 -14.85
N THR A 162 6.37 -15.16 -14.15
CA THR A 162 5.52 -16.35 -14.03
C THR A 162 5.51 -16.82 -12.58
N SER A 163 4.34 -17.04 -12.01
CA SER A 163 4.20 -17.66 -10.69
C SER A 163 4.02 -19.17 -10.86
N GLU A 164 4.92 -19.96 -10.26
CA GLU A 164 4.83 -21.41 -10.28
C GLU A 164 3.95 -21.89 -9.10
N ASN A 165 2.78 -22.43 -9.42
CA ASN A 165 1.87 -23.05 -8.43
C ASN A 165 1.62 -22.22 -7.15
N ASN A 166 1.51 -20.89 -7.30
CA ASN A 166 1.37 -19.95 -6.19
C ASN A 166 2.52 -20.01 -5.15
N SER A 167 3.71 -20.38 -5.58
CA SER A 167 4.91 -20.41 -4.73
C SER A 167 6.00 -19.54 -5.36
N ASN A 168 6.99 -20.15 -5.98
CA ASN A 168 8.12 -19.41 -6.54
C ASN A 168 7.74 -18.53 -7.74
N VAL A 169 8.50 -17.46 -7.97
CA VAL A 169 8.33 -16.56 -9.11
C VAL A 169 9.60 -16.55 -9.95
N GLY A 170 9.42 -16.82 -11.22
CA GLY A 170 10.50 -16.83 -12.22
C GLY A 170 10.06 -16.16 -13.50
N THR A 171 10.83 -16.35 -14.56
CA THR A 171 10.47 -15.93 -15.92
C THR A 171 10.34 -17.10 -16.85
N ALA A 172 9.37 -17.04 -17.77
CA ALA A 172 9.15 -18.06 -18.78
C ALA A 172 8.69 -17.45 -20.09
N LEU A 173 8.75 -18.19 -21.18
CA LEU A 173 8.13 -17.81 -22.44
C LEU A 173 6.60 -17.69 -22.26
N TRP A 174 5.97 -16.85 -23.08
CA TRP A 174 4.53 -16.68 -23.04
C TRP A 174 3.80 -17.98 -23.33
N SER A 175 2.94 -18.41 -22.44
CA SER A 175 2.14 -19.62 -22.55
C SER A 175 0.63 -19.34 -22.46
N ASN A 176 0.23 -18.07 -22.36
CA ASN A 176 -1.15 -17.66 -22.10
C ASN A 176 -1.75 -18.30 -20.83
N ALA A 177 -0.91 -18.63 -19.89
CA ALA A 177 -1.34 -19.20 -18.61
C ALA A 177 -1.72 -18.08 -17.63
N GLY A 178 -2.74 -18.29 -16.83
CA GLY A 178 -3.13 -17.35 -15.78
C GLY A 178 -2.02 -17.03 -14.76
N THR A 179 -1.01 -17.88 -14.67
CA THR A 179 0.19 -17.70 -13.86
C THR A 179 1.14 -16.60 -14.37
N GLN A 180 0.92 -16.07 -15.57
CA GLN A 180 1.69 -15.00 -16.20
C GLN A 180 0.96 -13.65 -16.22
N THR A 181 -0.20 -13.58 -15.59
CA THR A 181 -1.01 -12.37 -15.55
C THR A 181 -1.24 -11.90 -14.11
N PHE A 182 -1.21 -10.59 -13.94
CA PHE A 182 -1.23 -9.93 -12.64
C PHE A 182 -2.20 -8.74 -12.64
N ASN A 183 -2.65 -8.34 -11.45
CA ASN A 183 -3.36 -7.10 -11.23
C ASN A 183 -2.50 -6.20 -10.34
N PHE A 184 -2.34 -4.95 -10.73
CA PHE A 184 -1.76 -3.92 -9.87
C PHE A 184 -2.87 -3.29 -9.06
N VAL A 185 -2.83 -3.45 -7.77
CA VAL A 185 -3.88 -2.98 -6.86
C VAL A 185 -3.28 -2.06 -5.82
N SER A 186 -3.97 -0.95 -5.55
CA SER A 186 -3.54 -0.07 -4.47
C SER A 186 -3.55 -0.84 -3.15
N PRO A 187 -2.48 -0.80 -2.34
CA PRO A 187 -2.47 -1.40 -1.01
C PRO A 187 -3.31 -0.61 -0.01
N TYR A 188 -3.74 0.59 -0.38
CA TYR A 188 -4.52 1.49 0.44
C TYR A 188 -5.94 1.59 -0.12
N THR A 189 -6.91 1.46 0.76
CA THR A 189 -8.32 1.69 0.43
C THR A 189 -8.87 2.76 1.37
N GLN A 190 -9.91 3.43 0.92
CA GLN A 190 -10.70 4.23 1.84
C GLN A 190 -11.35 3.31 2.88
N ILE A 191 -10.82 3.29 4.10
CA ILE A 191 -11.30 2.45 5.20
C ILE A 191 -12.56 3.08 5.82
N LEU A 192 -12.55 4.41 6.00
CA LEU A 192 -13.69 5.18 6.48
C LEU A 192 -14.38 5.86 5.30
N ALA A 193 -15.69 5.71 5.18
CA ALA A 193 -16.48 6.53 4.27
C ALA A 193 -16.39 8.01 4.67
N ASP A 194 -16.55 8.91 3.71
CA ASP A 194 -16.70 10.33 4.04
C ASP A 194 -17.94 10.53 4.89
N GLY A 195 -17.81 11.26 5.99
CA GLY A 195 -18.94 11.44 6.89
C GLY A 195 -18.60 12.12 8.20
N ALA A 196 -19.60 12.16 9.07
CA ALA A 196 -19.49 12.70 10.41
C ALA A 196 -19.33 11.57 11.42
N TYR A 197 -18.34 11.71 12.31
CA TYR A 197 -17.96 10.69 13.27
C TYR A 197 -17.72 11.27 14.66
N THR A 198 -18.06 10.49 15.67
CA THR A 198 -17.49 10.64 17.01
C THR A 198 -16.38 9.63 17.19
N ILE A 199 -15.31 9.99 17.89
CA ILE A 199 -14.11 9.16 18.04
C ILE A 199 -13.94 8.91 19.54
N ALA A 200 -14.13 7.66 19.95
CA ALA A 200 -14.00 7.23 21.34
C ALA A 200 -12.66 6.51 21.58
N ALA A 201 -12.17 6.55 22.81
CA ALA A 201 -11.08 5.69 23.23
C ALA A 201 -11.57 4.23 23.29
N SER A 202 -10.76 3.29 22.78
CA SER A 202 -11.16 1.88 22.67
C SER A 202 -11.34 1.17 24.00
N ASP A 203 -10.61 1.61 25.02
CA ASP A 203 -10.64 1.07 26.38
C ASP A 203 -11.61 1.81 27.31
N ASN A 204 -12.10 2.97 26.89
CA ASN A 204 -13.10 3.76 27.62
C ASN A 204 -13.99 4.52 26.62
N THR A 205 -15.08 3.94 26.20
CA THR A 205 -16.02 4.54 25.23
C THR A 205 -16.76 5.77 25.75
N ALA A 206 -16.69 6.07 27.05
CA ALA A 206 -17.17 7.33 27.61
C ALA A 206 -16.18 8.50 27.42
N ALA A 207 -14.94 8.20 27.02
CA ALA A 207 -13.92 9.21 26.71
C ALA A 207 -13.90 9.46 25.20
N MET A 208 -14.38 10.63 24.78
CA MET A 208 -14.51 11.04 23.39
C MET A 208 -13.45 12.08 23.02
N LEU A 209 -12.96 11.99 21.79
CA LEU A 209 -12.12 13.05 21.22
C LEU A 209 -12.93 14.35 21.13
N SER A 210 -12.36 15.45 21.58
CA SER A 210 -13.06 16.74 21.70
C SER A 210 -12.12 17.92 21.45
N ALA A 211 -12.63 18.97 20.82
CA ALA A 211 -11.96 20.27 20.85
C ALA A 211 -12.09 20.84 22.26
N LYS A 212 -10.95 21.06 22.92
CA LYS A 212 -10.91 21.48 24.33
C LYS A 212 -11.78 22.69 24.60
N ASP A 213 -12.60 22.61 25.66
CA ASP A 213 -13.52 23.67 26.10
C ASP A 213 -14.48 24.17 25.00
N ALA A 214 -14.83 23.31 24.03
CA ALA A 214 -15.63 23.64 22.85
C ALA A 214 -15.11 24.87 22.07
N SER A 215 -13.82 25.13 22.15
CA SER A 215 -13.17 26.30 21.56
C SER A 215 -13.20 26.24 20.03
N VAL A 216 -13.46 27.39 19.41
CA VAL A 216 -13.44 27.58 17.96
C VAL A 216 -12.17 28.29 17.46
N LYS A 217 -11.14 28.39 18.31
CA LYS A 217 -9.89 29.11 17.99
C LYS A 217 -8.85 28.16 17.36
N ASP A 218 -7.95 28.74 16.60
CA ASP A 218 -6.73 28.05 16.17
C ASP A 218 -5.87 27.67 17.38
N ASP A 219 -5.04 26.66 17.21
CA ASP A 219 -4.15 26.12 18.23
C ASP A 219 -4.89 25.59 19.48
N THR A 220 -6.19 25.30 19.36
CA THR A 220 -6.93 24.62 20.43
C THR A 220 -6.54 23.14 20.45
N PRO A 221 -6.13 22.58 21.61
CA PRO A 221 -5.84 21.16 21.72
C PRO A 221 -7.08 20.29 21.45
N ILE A 222 -6.85 19.17 20.77
CA ILE A 222 -7.80 18.07 20.69
C ILE A 222 -7.45 17.08 21.79
N THR A 223 -8.39 16.82 22.69
CA THR A 223 -8.18 16.03 23.91
C THR A 223 -9.30 15.01 24.08
N LEU A 224 -9.12 14.07 24.98
CA LEU A 224 -10.24 13.25 25.46
C LEU A 224 -11.04 14.01 26.52
N ALA A 225 -12.36 13.94 26.41
CA ALA A 225 -13.32 14.49 27.35
C ALA A 225 -14.48 13.51 27.56
N ASP A 226 -15.26 13.70 28.61
CA ASP A 226 -16.48 12.91 28.82
C ASP A 226 -17.41 13.04 27.62
N ALA A 227 -18.07 11.94 27.27
CA ALA A 227 -19.01 11.90 26.15
C ALA A 227 -20.13 12.93 26.32
N SER A 228 -20.34 13.72 25.28
CA SER A 228 -21.42 14.70 25.17
C SER A 228 -22.07 14.59 23.78
N GLU A 229 -23.24 15.19 23.62
CA GLU A 229 -23.86 15.33 22.30
C GLU A 229 -23.41 16.62 21.57
N GLY A 230 -22.34 17.25 22.05
CA GLY A 230 -21.85 18.50 21.53
C GLY A 230 -21.11 18.39 20.20
N SER A 231 -21.21 19.43 19.38
CA SER A 231 -20.54 19.48 18.07
C SER A 231 -19.02 19.54 18.16
N GLU A 232 -18.46 19.85 19.34
CA GLU A 232 -17.01 19.82 19.62
C GLU A 232 -16.45 18.40 19.65
N GLN A 233 -17.32 17.36 19.77
CA GLN A 233 -16.96 15.94 19.71
C GLN A 233 -17.33 15.29 18.37
N LEU A 234 -17.89 16.06 17.44
CA LEU A 234 -18.22 15.59 16.11
C LEU A 234 -17.15 16.02 15.12
N PHE A 235 -16.67 15.08 14.31
CA PHE A 235 -15.63 15.31 13.31
C PHE A 235 -16.09 14.86 11.94
N TYR A 236 -15.90 15.71 10.95
CA TYR A 236 -16.02 15.35 9.54
C TYR A 236 -14.71 14.73 9.08
N ILE A 237 -14.76 13.48 8.63
CA ILE A 237 -13.62 12.77 8.08
C ILE A 237 -13.84 12.63 6.58
N ASN A 238 -12.90 13.14 5.78
CA ASN A 238 -12.96 13.10 4.33
C ASN A 238 -11.67 12.47 3.79
N CYS A 239 -11.81 11.45 2.95
CA CYS A 239 -10.70 10.86 2.21
C CYS A 239 -10.24 11.83 1.12
N ILE A 240 -8.96 12.18 1.13
CA ILE A 240 -8.36 13.07 0.12
C ILE A 240 -7.49 12.31 -0.88
N ASP A 241 -7.00 11.13 -0.51
CA ASP A 241 -6.26 10.23 -1.40
C ASP A 241 -6.48 8.79 -0.93
N SER A 242 -7.40 8.10 -1.59
CA SER A 242 -7.72 6.70 -1.26
C SER A 242 -6.58 5.74 -1.61
N SER A 243 -5.70 6.12 -2.54
CA SER A 243 -4.55 5.30 -2.92
C SER A 243 -3.47 5.26 -1.85
N LYS A 244 -3.42 6.29 -1.00
CA LYS A 244 -2.48 6.41 0.11
C LYS A 244 -3.15 6.26 1.48
N GLY A 245 -4.48 6.13 1.52
CA GLY A 245 -5.24 6.08 2.77
C GLY A 245 -5.19 7.41 3.55
N LEU A 246 -5.14 8.55 2.85
CA LEU A 246 -5.00 9.86 3.47
C LEU A 246 -6.34 10.54 3.68
N TYR A 247 -6.51 11.10 4.85
CA TYR A 247 -7.73 11.77 5.29
C TYR A 247 -7.46 13.19 5.79
N LYS A 248 -8.45 14.06 5.65
CA LYS A 248 -8.57 15.29 6.43
C LYS A 248 -9.68 15.13 7.47
N ILE A 249 -9.39 15.55 8.68
CA ILE A 249 -10.31 15.50 9.83
C ILE A 249 -10.64 16.92 10.25
N LYS A 250 -11.91 17.27 10.25
CA LYS A 250 -12.39 18.63 10.56
C LYS A 250 -13.39 18.60 11.70
N ASN A 251 -13.17 19.36 12.74
CA ASN A 251 -14.12 19.49 13.85
C ASN A 251 -15.40 20.20 13.40
N ALA A 252 -16.57 19.67 13.77
CA ALA A 252 -17.86 20.21 13.33
C ALA A 252 -18.20 21.56 13.96
N ASN A 253 -17.82 21.76 15.23
CA ASN A 253 -18.08 23.03 15.95
C ASN A 253 -17.25 24.19 15.40
N SER A 254 -15.95 23.98 15.28
CA SER A 254 -15.01 25.04 14.90
C SER A 254 -14.80 25.20 13.41
N GLN A 255 -15.18 24.20 12.61
CA GLN A 255 -14.87 24.08 11.19
C GLN A 255 -13.36 24.09 10.89
N ARG A 256 -12.53 23.73 11.89
CA ARG A 256 -11.07 23.67 11.80
C ARG A 256 -10.58 22.25 11.61
N PHE A 257 -9.46 22.12 10.93
CA PHE A 257 -8.82 20.83 10.68
C PHE A 257 -7.94 20.42 11.85
N VAL A 258 -7.96 19.14 12.16
CA VAL A 258 -7.06 18.51 13.11
C VAL A 258 -5.65 18.49 12.51
N TYR A 259 -4.63 18.87 13.27
CA TYR A 259 -3.26 18.95 12.81
C TYR A 259 -2.25 18.72 13.94
N THR A 260 -0.98 18.52 13.59
CA THR A 260 0.15 18.50 14.51
C THR A 260 0.97 19.77 14.35
N LYS A 261 1.25 20.48 15.44
CA LYS A 261 2.01 21.74 15.40
C LYS A 261 3.51 21.46 15.41
N GLY A 262 4.18 21.78 14.32
CA GLY A 262 5.63 21.61 14.17
C GLY A 262 6.06 20.19 13.80
N SER A 263 7.30 19.83 14.14
CA SER A 263 7.86 18.51 13.82
C SER A 263 7.12 17.39 14.53
N ILE A 264 6.71 16.37 13.79
CA ILE A 264 6.01 15.21 14.34
C ILE A 264 6.98 14.37 15.14
N SER A 265 6.71 14.19 16.44
CA SER A 265 7.43 13.29 17.34
C SER A 265 6.46 12.68 18.36
N ILE A 266 6.87 11.60 19.02
CA ILE A 266 6.06 11.03 20.10
C ILE A 266 5.82 12.10 21.18
N GLY A 267 4.55 12.35 21.52
CA GLY A 267 4.15 13.38 22.46
C GLY A 267 3.83 14.75 21.86
N THR A 268 3.95 14.93 20.53
CA THR A 268 3.48 16.15 19.87
C THR A 268 1.98 16.28 20.06
N ALA A 269 1.55 17.47 20.51
CA ALA A 269 0.14 17.74 20.73
C ALA A 269 -0.64 17.80 19.41
N VAL A 270 -1.80 17.18 19.42
CA VAL A 270 -2.79 17.28 18.34
C VAL A 270 -3.68 18.51 18.62
N MET A 271 -3.86 19.35 17.64
CA MET A 271 -4.55 20.62 17.74
C MET A 271 -5.51 20.81 16.57
N GLN A 272 -6.27 21.90 16.58
CA GLN A 272 -7.06 22.32 15.42
C GLN A 272 -6.60 23.68 14.90
N ALA A 273 -6.66 23.87 13.58
CA ALA A 273 -6.39 25.16 12.92
C ALA A 273 -7.22 25.34 11.66
N GLN A 274 -7.29 26.57 11.18
CA GLN A 274 -7.92 26.88 9.90
C GLN A 274 -7.27 26.03 8.78
N GLY A 275 -8.07 25.63 7.80
CA GLY A 275 -7.60 24.80 6.69
C GLY A 275 -6.50 25.49 5.89
N THR A 276 -5.42 24.75 5.69
CA THR A 276 -4.32 25.08 4.78
C THR A 276 -4.03 23.85 3.94
N ASP A 277 -3.25 23.99 2.87
CA ASP A 277 -2.81 22.85 2.06
C ASP A 277 -1.57 22.17 2.66
N ASN A 278 -1.27 22.41 3.92
CA ASN A 278 -0.14 21.83 4.62
C ASN A 278 -0.36 20.35 4.92
N ILE A 279 0.70 19.58 4.80
CA ILE A 279 0.74 18.13 5.05
C ILE A 279 0.45 17.77 6.51
N ASP A 280 0.72 18.67 7.45
CA ASP A 280 0.47 18.51 8.88
C ASP A 280 -1.02 18.39 9.26
N GLN A 281 -1.93 18.65 8.30
CA GLN A 281 -3.38 18.45 8.41
C GLN A 281 -3.86 17.16 7.73
N THR A 282 -2.96 16.30 7.31
CA THR A 282 -3.26 15.05 6.60
C THR A 282 -2.93 13.86 7.51
N TRP A 283 -3.85 12.88 7.60
CA TRP A 283 -3.80 11.73 8.50
C TRP A 283 -3.92 10.41 7.73
#